data_c857dac9ed5f5e5ceefc4702cc18eb58
#
_entry.id   c857dac9ed5f5e5ceefc4702cc18eb58
#
_cell.length_a   1.000
_cell.length_b   1.000
_cell.length_c   1.000
_cell.angle_alpha   90.00
_cell.angle_beta   90.00
_cell.angle_gamma   90.00
#
_symmetry.space_group_name_H-M   'P 1'
#
loop_
_entity.id
_entity.type
_entity.pdbx_description
1 polymer ?
#
loop_
_entity_poly.entity_id
_entity_poly.type
_entity_poly.pdbx_seq_one_letter_code
_entity_poly.pdbx_strand_id
1 'polypeptide(L)'
;MIRKYIIAACMLVPCGAMAQQVWTLGECIDHAIEHNITIKRQEANVKSQEISLNSAKNTRLPGVSASAGQNFNFGRGLNIDNMYINSNTQNTGFNVGADLPVYTGGQINNNIKARKLDLLAAMTDLQYAKESISMQVASAYLEVLFQKELLEVANRQAQLSKEQERRVNALFVNGKCAETELAEIRATVASDELSLTQQQNSYTLALLTLTQLLELPTPDGFVIASPEVVDPEHTVLADPEQVYAEAVMIKPQIEAENIRLQSAERNIRIAQSGYYPKLSLGTGIGTSYYKTSDREAASFGNQMRDNLNKSISLSLSVPIFNRFSTRNQVSSARLQYHNQQLQLDETHKALYKEIQQAYYNALAAQKQCISSQQAETASSMAFALMEKKYAAGKATATEYQESKTALYRATTNRLQAQYTFLFRQKILNFYRGGEL
;
A
#
# COMPACT_ATOMS: atom_id res chain seq x y z
N MET A 1 -16.47 -71.41 6.89
CA MET A 1 -15.28 -71.02 7.72
C MET A 1 -14.39 -70.17 6.87
N ILE A 2 -14.44 -68.86 6.95
CA ILE A 2 -13.59 -67.93 6.23
C ILE A 2 -12.96 -66.99 7.28
N ARG A 3 -11.66 -67.17 7.50
CA ARG A 3 -10.83 -66.41 8.43
C ARG A 3 -10.70 -64.95 7.99
N LYS A 4 -11.08 -64.01 8.84
CA LYS A 4 -10.83 -62.58 8.71
C LYS A 4 -9.34 -62.26 8.99
N TYR A 5 -8.65 -61.74 8.00
CA TYR A 5 -7.37 -61.08 8.19
C TYR A 5 -7.63 -59.58 8.32
N ILE A 6 -7.48 -59.07 9.52
CA ILE A 6 -7.42 -57.62 9.80
C ILE A 6 -5.97 -57.21 9.61
N ILE A 7 -5.70 -56.49 8.53
CA ILE A 7 -4.42 -55.79 8.30
C ILE A 7 -4.53 -54.44 9.01
N ALA A 8 -3.84 -54.31 10.14
CA ALA A 8 -3.61 -53.04 10.78
C ALA A 8 -2.61 -52.24 9.96
N ALA A 9 -3.08 -51.29 9.15
CA ALA A 9 -2.24 -50.30 8.50
C ALA A 9 -1.86 -49.24 9.55
N CYS A 10 -0.67 -49.36 10.11
CA CYS A 10 -0.03 -48.25 10.84
C CYS A 10 0.16 -47.08 9.89
N MET A 11 -0.69 -46.05 10.01
CA MET A 11 -0.41 -44.73 9.43
C MET A 11 0.80 -44.14 10.16
N LEU A 12 1.97 -44.28 9.57
CA LEU A 12 3.12 -43.43 9.85
C LEU A 12 2.75 -42.04 9.34
N VAL A 13 2.20 -41.23 10.24
CA VAL A 13 2.16 -39.75 10.08
C VAL A 13 3.63 -39.33 10.10
N PRO A 14 4.20 -38.81 9.02
CA PRO A 14 5.50 -38.18 9.10
C PRO A 14 5.31 -36.97 10.00
N CYS A 15 5.80 -37.04 11.21
CA CYS A 15 6.05 -35.88 12.06
C CYS A 15 7.14 -35.10 11.32
N GLY A 16 6.74 -34.26 10.38
CA GLY A 16 7.62 -33.30 9.74
C GLY A 16 8.18 -32.46 10.86
N ALA A 17 9.45 -32.68 11.20
CA ALA A 17 10.20 -31.68 11.91
C ALA A 17 10.06 -30.42 11.08
N MET A 18 9.22 -29.47 11.53
CA MET A 18 9.22 -28.11 10.98
C MET A 18 10.61 -27.57 11.29
N ALA A 19 11.52 -27.74 10.34
CA ALA A 19 12.75 -26.99 10.34
C ALA A 19 12.33 -25.53 10.49
N GLN A 20 12.77 -24.88 11.56
CA GLN A 20 12.46 -23.50 11.83
C GLN A 20 12.98 -22.69 10.64
N GLN A 21 12.07 -22.25 9.78
CA GLN A 21 12.41 -21.55 8.57
C GLN A 21 13.03 -20.21 8.97
N VAL A 22 14.29 -20.03 8.64
CA VAL A 22 14.99 -18.75 8.87
C VAL A 22 14.70 -17.86 7.67
N TRP A 23 14.02 -16.76 7.92
CA TRP A 23 13.57 -15.83 6.89
C TRP A 23 14.67 -14.82 6.55
N THR A 24 15.03 -14.73 5.29
CA THR A 24 15.85 -13.64 4.74
C THR A 24 15.02 -12.40 4.47
N LEU A 25 15.68 -11.24 4.29
CA LEU A 25 14.98 -10.00 3.93
C LEU A 25 14.22 -10.15 2.60
N GLY A 26 14.82 -10.78 1.58
CA GLY A 26 14.17 -11.02 0.30
C GLY A 26 12.89 -11.85 0.43
N GLU A 27 12.95 -12.98 1.16
CA GLU A 27 11.77 -13.82 1.41
C GLU A 27 10.67 -13.07 2.16
N CYS A 28 11.01 -12.19 3.11
CA CYS A 28 10.04 -11.35 3.79
C CYS A 28 9.38 -10.36 2.82
N ILE A 29 10.16 -9.73 1.94
CA ILE A 29 9.64 -8.79 0.95
C ILE A 29 8.71 -9.51 -0.03
N ASP A 30 9.12 -10.65 -0.58
CA ASP A 30 8.32 -11.43 -1.53
C ASP A 30 6.99 -11.88 -0.91
N HIS A 31 7.04 -12.38 0.33
CA HIS A 31 5.84 -12.78 1.07
C HIS A 31 4.91 -11.58 1.31
N ALA A 32 5.43 -10.42 1.71
CA ALA A 32 4.63 -9.22 1.90
C ALA A 32 4.00 -8.76 0.58
N ILE A 33 4.73 -8.79 -0.54
CA ILE A 33 4.19 -8.43 -1.86
C ILE A 33 3.01 -9.32 -2.25
N GLU A 34 3.03 -10.60 -1.91
CA GLU A 34 1.97 -11.54 -2.23
C GLU A 34 0.76 -11.43 -1.29
N HIS A 35 0.97 -11.16 -0.01
CA HIS A 35 -0.06 -11.33 1.02
C HIS A 35 -0.60 -10.02 1.59
N ASN A 36 0.15 -8.91 1.53
CA ASN A 36 -0.18 -7.67 2.20
C ASN A 36 -1.51 -7.07 1.70
N ILE A 37 -2.39 -6.71 2.63
CA ILE A 37 -3.73 -6.16 2.36
C ILE A 37 -3.67 -4.85 1.56
N THR A 38 -2.66 -4.00 1.79
CA THR A 38 -2.52 -2.73 1.06
C THR A 38 -2.26 -2.98 -0.43
N ILE A 39 -1.42 -3.97 -0.76
CA ILE A 39 -1.15 -4.38 -2.13
C ILE A 39 -2.41 -4.99 -2.77
N LYS A 40 -3.09 -5.91 -2.09
CA LYS A 40 -4.35 -6.51 -2.56
C LYS A 40 -5.44 -5.46 -2.82
N ARG A 41 -5.51 -4.42 -1.97
CA ARG A 41 -6.42 -3.30 -2.20
C ARG A 41 -6.07 -2.52 -3.47
N GLN A 42 -4.77 -2.32 -3.74
CA GLN A 42 -4.34 -1.65 -4.96
C GLN A 42 -4.55 -2.52 -6.21
N GLU A 43 -4.39 -3.84 -6.12
CA GLU A 43 -4.77 -4.77 -7.18
C GLU A 43 -6.27 -4.73 -7.49
N ALA A 44 -7.10 -4.63 -6.45
CA ALA A 44 -8.55 -4.44 -6.63
C ALA A 44 -8.86 -3.10 -7.33
N ASN A 45 -8.10 -2.03 -7.05
CA ASN A 45 -8.21 -0.76 -7.75
C ASN A 45 -7.85 -0.90 -9.25
N VAL A 46 -6.77 -1.62 -9.58
CA VAL A 46 -6.42 -1.93 -10.99
C VAL A 46 -7.58 -2.64 -11.69
N LYS A 47 -8.17 -3.68 -11.08
CA LYS A 47 -9.35 -4.38 -11.63
C LYS A 47 -10.54 -3.45 -11.81
N SER A 48 -10.75 -2.49 -10.91
CA SER A 48 -11.80 -1.47 -11.04
C SER A 48 -11.57 -0.58 -12.26
N GLN A 49 -10.32 -0.18 -12.53
CA GLN A 49 -10.00 0.59 -13.74
C GLN A 49 -10.12 -0.24 -15.02
N GLU A 50 -9.83 -1.54 -14.99
CA GLU A 50 -10.10 -2.44 -16.12
C GLU A 50 -11.59 -2.51 -16.48
N ILE A 51 -12.46 -2.63 -15.46
CA ILE A 51 -13.91 -2.59 -15.63
C ILE A 51 -14.34 -1.23 -16.20
N SER A 52 -13.77 -0.13 -15.72
CA SER A 52 -14.04 1.22 -16.22
C SER A 52 -13.64 1.38 -17.70
N LEU A 53 -12.49 0.85 -18.09
CA LEU A 53 -12.05 0.80 -19.48
C LEU A 53 -12.98 -0.06 -20.34
N ASN A 54 -13.41 -1.22 -19.88
CA ASN A 54 -14.34 -2.08 -20.58
C ASN A 54 -15.71 -1.40 -20.74
N SER A 55 -16.19 -0.74 -19.69
CA SER A 55 -17.43 0.07 -19.76
C SER A 55 -17.31 1.17 -20.81
N ALA A 56 -16.19 1.89 -20.86
CA ALA A 56 -15.94 2.90 -21.88
C ALA A 56 -15.88 2.32 -23.31
N LYS A 57 -15.31 1.12 -23.49
CA LYS A 57 -15.33 0.42 -24.80
C LYS A 57 -16.75 0.03 -25.19
N ASN A 58 -17.54 -0.45 -24.23
CA ASN A 58 -18.90 -0.91 -24.46
C ASN A 58 -19.88 0.22 -24.82
N THR A 59 -19.54 1.51 -24.55
CA THR A 59 -20.34 2.65 -25.04
C THR A 59 -20.43 2.76 -26.56
N ARG A 60 -19.64 1.97 -27.30
CA ARG A 60 -19.76 1.83 -28.77
C ARG A 60 -20.84 0.84 -29.21
N LEU A 61 -21.31 0.01 -28.30
CA LEU A 61 -22.34 -1.01 -28.60
C LEU A 61 -23.72 -0.39 -28.51
N PRO A 62 -24.71 -0.94 -29.23
CA PRO A 62 -26.08 -0.49 -29.08
C PRO A 62 -26.61 -0.81 -27.68
N GLY A 63 -27.25 0.18 -27.07
CA GLY A 63 -28.05 -0.04 -25.86
C GLY A 63 -29.42 -0.55 -26.27
N VAL A 64 -29.86 -1.69 -25.76
CA VAL A 64 -31.22 -2.25 -26.02
C VAL A 64 -32.01 -2.14 -24.73
N SER A 65 -33.24 -1.56 -24.87
CA SER A 65 -34.18 -1.42 -23.76
C SER A 65 -35.56 -1.86 -24.15
N ALA A 66 -36.29 -2.43 -23.20
CA ALA A 66 -37.72 -2.72 -23.36
C ALA A 66 -38.53 -1.92 -22.34
N SER A 67 -39.66 -1.39 -22.72
CA SER A 67 -40.57 -0.70 -21.82
C SER A 67 -42.00 -1.15 -22.02
N ALA A 68 -42.75 -1.23 -20.94
CA ALA A 68 -44.18 -1.41 -20.93
C ALA A 68 -44.84 -0.31 -20.10
N GLY A 69 -45.83 0.31 -20.58
CA GLY A 69 -46.54 1.39 -19.89
C GLY A 69 -48.04 1.23 -19.95
N GLN A 70 -48.70 1.53 -18.84
CA GLN A 70 -50.17 1.60 -18.75
C GLN A 70 -50.52 3.01 -18.29
N ASN A 71 -51.36 3.71 -19.09
CA ASN A 71 -51.80 5.06 -18.76
C ASN A 71 -53.34 5.14 -18.74
N PHE A 72 -53.90 5.71 -17.71
CA PHE A 72 -55.33 6.01 -17.57
C PHE A 72 -55.46 7.53 -17.47
N ASN A 73 -56.23 8.13 -18.40
CA ASN A 73 -56.57 9.54 -18.33
C ASN A 73 -58.08 9.68 -18.10
N PHE A 74 -58.45 10.50 -17.13
CA PHE A 74 -59.81 10.76 -16.73
C PHE A 74 -60.13 12.24 -16.97
N GLY A 75 -61.26 12.53 -17.59
CA GLY A 75 -61.71 13.90 -17.80
C GLY A 75 -62.05 14.22 -19.24
N ARG A 76 -61.92 15.50 -19.62
CA ARG A 76 -62.34 16.02 -20.92
C ARG A 76 -61.17 15.94 -21.92
N GLY A 77 -61.39 15.29 -23.03
CA GLY A 77 -60.42 15.13 -24.12
C GLY A 77 -61.06 15.35 -25.52
N LEU A 78 -60.18 15.43 -26.53
CA LEU A 78 -60.61 15.46 -27.92
C LEU A 78 -61.00 14.06 -28.39
N ASN A 79 -62.15 13.95 -29.01
CA ASN A 79 -62.53 12.72 -29.73
C ASN A 79 -61.97 12.74 -31.16
N ILE A 80 -62.24 11.70 -31.94
CA ILE A 80 -61.83 11.58 -33.36
C ILE A 80 -62.36 12.71 -34.22
N ASP A 81 -63.53 13.26 -33.88
CA ASP A 81 -64.18 14.35 -34.62
C ASP A 81 -63.71 15.74 -34.17
N ASN A 82 -62.56 15.82 -33.44
CA ASN A 82 -62.00 17.05 -32.87
C ASN A 82 -62.98 17.83 -31.95
N MET A 83 -63.91 17.13 -31.31
CA MET A 83 -64.83 17.73 -30.33
C MET A 83 -64.34 17.38 -28.90
N TYR A 84 -64.44 18.36 -27.99
CA TYR A 84 -64.14 18.14 -26.57
C TYR A 84 -65.30 17.41 -25.89
N ILE A 85 -65.11 16.16 -25.54
CA ILE A 85 -66.09 15.34 -24.80
C ILE A 85 -65.48 14.84 -23.47
N ASN A 86 -66.28 14.46 -22.48
CA ASN A 86 -65.84 13.75 -21.33
C ASN A 86 -65.56 12.29 -21.72
N SER A 87 -64.28 11.93 -21.82
CA SER A 87 -63.93 10.61 -22.25
C SER A 87 -62.70 10.14 -21.39
N ASN A 88 -62.86 9.00 -20.72
CA ASN A 88 -61.76 8.35 -20.08
C ASN A 88 -60.99 7.49 -21.07
N THR A 89 -59.69 7.60 -21.09
CA THR A 89 -58.84 6.84 -22.00
C THR A 89 -57.90 5.90 -21.26
N GLN A 90 -57.72 4.73 -21.81
CA GLN A 90 -56.73 3.73 -21.36
C GLN A 90 -55.79 3.48 -22.52
N ASN A 91 -54.50 3.64 -22.25
CA ASN A 91 -53.42 3.33 -23.21
C ASN A 91 -52.42 2.35 -22.57
N THR A 92 -52.21 1.22 -23.22
CA THR A 92 -51.19 0.24 -22.86
C THR A 92 -50.18 0.19 -24.00
N GLY A 93 -48.92 0.51 -23.74
CA GLY A 93 -47.85 0.48 -24.75
C GLY A 93 -46.75 -0.50 -24.39
N PHE A 94 -46.25 -1.18 -25.39
CA PHE A 94 -45.06 -2.01 -25.31
C PHE A 94 -44.06 -1.54 -26.36
N ASN A 95 -42.81 -1.33 -25.95
CA ASN A 95 -41.77 -0.89 -26.87
C ASN A 95 -40.46 -1.60 -26.57
N VAL A 96 -39.76 -2.05 -27.59
CA VAL A 96 -38.35 -2.51 -27.53
C VAL A 96 -37.57 -1.62 -28.47
N GLY A 97 -36.56 -0.95 -27.95
CA GLY A 97 -35.74 -0.03 -28.75
C GLY A 97 -34.25 -0.31 -28.58
N ALA A 98 -33.48 0.03 -29.60
CA ALA A 98 -32.05 0.07 -29.55
C ALA A 98 -31.53 1.43 -30.03
N ASP A 99 -30.51 1.95 -29.31
CA ASP A 99 -29.83 3.20 -29.67
C ASP A 99 -28.32 2.93 -29.81
N LEU A 100 -27.77 3.44 -30.93
CA LEU A 100 -26.34 3.30 -31.24
C LEU A 100 -25.75 4.67 -31.54
N PRO A 101 -24.74 5.13 -30.74
CA PRO A 101 -23.99 6.35 -31.03
C PRO A 101 -23.03 6.10 -32.21
N VAL A 102 -23.35 6.62 -33.38
CA VAL A 102 -22.52 6.46 -34.61
C VAL A 102 -21.38 7.44 -34.62
N TYR A 103 -21.61 8.69 -34.22
CA TYR A 103 -20.60 9.74 -34.13
C TYR A 103 -20.89 10.68 -32.93
N THR A 104 -19.88 10.92 -32.10
CA THR A 104 -20.02 11.74 -30.89
C THR A 104 -18.98 12.86 -30.82
N GLY A 105 -18.49 13.38 -31.94
CA GLY A 105 -17.45 14.39 -31.95
C GLY A 105 -16.06 13.87 -31.42
N GLY A 106 -15.85 12.55 -31.47
CA GLY A 106 -14.65 11.93 -30.93
C GLY A 106 -14.68 11.68 -29.41
N GLN A 107 -15.79 11.99 -28.71
CA GLN A 107 -15.95 11.83 -27.26
C GLN A 107 -15.65 10.40 -26.79
N ILE A 108 -16.30 9.39 -27.39
CA ILE A 108 -16.14 7.99 -27.02
C ILE A 108 -14.69 7.55 -27.19
N ASN A 109 -14.05 7.89 -28.33
CA ASN A 109 -12.69 7.50 -28.61
C ASN A 109 -11.68 8.12 -27.62
N ASN A 110 -11.85 9.41 -27.29
CA ASN A 110 -10.99 10.07 -26.31
C ASN A 110 -11.26 9.56 -24.89
N ASN A 111 -12.50 9.24 -24.54
CA ASN A 111 -12.84 8.64 -23.25
C ASN A 111 -12.15 7.27 -23.09
N ILE A 112 -12.19 6.41 -24.13
CA ILE A 112 -11.48 5.11 -24.08
C ILE A 112 -9.98 5.31 -23.91
N LYS A 113 -9.37 6.31 -24.59
CA LYS A 113 -7.96 6.65 -24.43
C LYS A 113 -7.63 7.14 -23.02
N ALA A 114 -8.50 8.00 -22.45
CA ALA A 114 -8.34 8.48 -21.08
C ALA A 114 -8.43 7.31 -20.09
N ARG A 115 -9.44 6.44 -20.18
CA ARG A 115 -9.57 5.26 -19.30
C ARG A 115 -8.43 4.28 -19.45
N LYS A 116 -7.83 4.16 -20.65
CA LYS A 116 -6.62 3.34 -20.83
C LYS A 116 -5.42 3.93 -20.07
N LEU A 117 -5.27 5.25 -20.09
CA LEU A 117 -4.23 5.93 -19.32
C LEU A 117 -4.49 5.84 -17.81
N ASP A 118 -5.75 5.97 -17.36
CA ASP A 118 -6.13 5.81 -15.96
C ASP A 118 -5.81 4.40 -15.44
N LEU A 119 -6.04 3.37 -16.27
CA LEU A 119 -5.64 1.99 -15.95
C LEU A 119 -4.11 1.86 -15.84
N LEU A 120 -3.37 2.44 -16.79
CA LEU A 120 -1.91 2.40 -16.76
C LEU A 120 -1.37 3.12 -15.52
N ALA A 121 -1.92 4.28 -15.15
CA ALA A 121 -1.56 4.98 -13.93
C ALA A 121 -1.82 4.11 -12.68
N ALA A 122 -2.97 3.41 -12.61
CA ALA A 122 -3.29 2.52 -11.50
C ALA A 122 -2.32 1.32 -11.39
N MET A 123 -1.86 0.78 -12.53
CA MET A 123 -0.83 -0.28 -12.54
C MET A 123 0.52 0.24 -12.04
N THR A 124 0.87 1.47 -12.40
CA THR A 124 2.10 2.12 -11.92
C THR A 124 1.99 2.46 -10.43
N ASP A 125 0.80 2.88 -9.94
CA ASP A 125 0.54 3.06 -8.51
C ASP A 125 0.66 1.74 -7.72
N LEU A 126 0.25 0.62 -8.30
CA LEU A 126 0.46 -0.70 -7.70
C LEU A 126 1.95 -1.00 -7.55
N GLN A 127 2.76 -0.67 -8.55
CA GLN A 127 4.21 -0.84 -8.45
C GLN A 127 4.81 0.05 -7.35
N TYR A 128 4.37 1.31 -7.25
CA TYR A 128 4.77 2.19 -6.16
C TYR A 128 4.37 1.66 -4.78
N ALA A 129 3.16 1.09 -4.66
CA ALA A 129 2.71 0.48 -3.41
C ALA A 129 3.59 -0.73 -3.02
N LYS A 130 3.99 -1.57 -3.99
CA LYS A 130 4.93 -2.68 -3.75
C LYS A 130 6.28 -2.16 -3.25
N GLU A 131 6.85 -1.13 -3.89
CA GLU A 131 8.10 -0.50 -3.45
C GLU A 131 7.98 0.07 -2.02
N SER A 132 6.86 0.72 -1.71
CA SER A 132 6.62 1.28 -0.38
C SER A 132 6.54 0.20 0.71
N ILE A 133 5.83 -0.90 0.45
CA ILE A 133 5.75 -2.03 1.38
C ILE A 133 7.13 -2.71 1.53
N SER A 134 7.89 -2.88 0.45
CA SER A 134 9.25 -3.43 0.52
C SER A 134 10.16 -2.61 1.44
N MET A 135 10.08 -1.28 1.35
CA MET A 135 10.82 -0.38 2.25
C MET A 135 10.37 -0.48 3.72
N GLN A 136 9.07 -0.61 3.96
CA GLN A 136 8.53 -0.79 5.31
C GLN A 136 8.98 -2.13 5.92
N VAL A 137 8.94 -3.21 5.13
CA VAL A 137 9.43 -4.53 5.55
C VAL A 137 10.92 -4.49 5.85
N ALA A 138 11.73 -3.86 5.00
CA ALA A 138 13.16 -3.72 5.23
C ALA A 138 13.47 -2.93 6.51
N SER A 139 12.72 -1.86 6.77
CA SER A 139 12.84 -1.08 8.01
C SER A 139 12.51 -1.91 9.25
N ALA A 140 11.37 -2.64 9.21
CA ALA A 140 10.94 -3.48 10.32
C ALA A 140 11.88 -4.68 10.55
N TYR A 141 12.40 -5.26 9.48
CA TYR A 141 13.37 -6.36 9.54
C TYR A 141 14.67 -5.93 10.25
N LEU A 142 15.23 -4.79 9.90
CA LEU A 142 16.42 -4.25 10.52
C LEU A 142 16.17 -3.83 11.98
N GLU A 143 14.97 -3.34 12.30
CA GLU A 143 14.57 -3.06 13.67
C GLU A 143 14.55 -4.34 14.52
N VAL A 144 14.03 -5.45 14.00
CA VAL A 144 14.06 -6.75 14.71
C VAL A 144 15.50 -7.20 14.96
N LEU A 145 16.38 -7.05 13.98
CA LEU A 145 17.81 -7.39 14.16
C LEU A 145 18.47 -6.54 15.25
N PHE A 146 18.21 -5.23 15.20
CA PHE A 146 18.72 -4.30 16.20
C PHE A 146 18.23 -4.66 17.61
N GLN A 147 16.93 -4.91 17.78
CA GLN A 147 16.36 -5.27 19.08
C GLN A 147 16.86 -6.63 19.58
N LYS A 148 17.13 -7.58 18.67
CA LYS A 148 17.73 -8.87 19.00
C LYS A 148 19.15 -8.70 19.60
N GLU A 149 19.98 -7.89 18.94
CA GLU A 149 21.34 -7.61 19.43
C GLU A 149 21.32 -6.90 20.79
N LEU A 150 20.41 -5.93 20.97
CA LEU A 150 20.24 -5.26 22.27
C LEU A 150 19.78 -6.22 23.37
N LEU A 151 18.90 -7.16 23.04
CA LEU A 151 18.48 -8.21 23.98
C LEU A 151 19.66 -9.09 24.40
N GLU A 152 20.54 -9.45 23.47
CA GLU A 152 21.76 -10.22 23.80
C GLU A 152 22.72 -9.41 24.68
N VAL A 153 22.86 -8.11 24.43
CA VAL A 153 23.67 -7.21 25.27
C VAL A 153 23.07 -7.11 26.67
N ALA A 154 21.76 -6.90 26.80
CA ALA A 154 21.07 -6.83 28.08
C ALA A 154 21.17 -8.14 28.87
N ASN A 155 21.05 -9.29 28.18
CA ASN A 155 21.20 -10.61 28.79
C ASN A 155 22.62 -10.82 29.35
N ARG A 156 23.67 -10.50 28.58
CA ARG A 156 25.07 -10.54 29.03
C ARG A 156 25.32 -9.63 30.24
N GLN A 157 24.71 -8.42 30.22
CA GLN A 157 24.79 -7.46 31.32
C GLN A 157 24.18 -8.02 32.62
N ALA A 158 22.95 -8.59 32.53
CA ALA A 158 22.28 -9.20 33.68
C ALA A 158 23.04 -10.42 34.24
N GLN A 159 23.61 -11.24 33.35
CA GLN A 159 24.46 -12.37 33.77
C GLN A 159 25.71 -11.90 34.52
N LEU A 160 26.40 -10.90 34.01
CA LEU A 160 27.59 -10.33 34.63
C LEU A 160 27.29 -9.75 36.03
N SER A 161 26.14 -9.08 36.18
CA SER A 161 25.70 -8.57 37.50
C SER A 161 25.40 -9.68 38.48
N LYS A 162 24.76 -10.77 38.06
CA LYS A 162 24.49 -11.95 38.90
C LYS A 162 25.77 -12.65 39.35
N GLU A 163 26.77 -12.76 38.49
CA GLU A 163 28.08 -13.29 38.85
C GLU A 163 28.76 -12.41 39.87
N GLN A 164 28.70 -11.10 39.71
CA GLN A 164 29.23 -10.13 40.64
C GLN A 164 28.51 -10.20 42.01
N GLU A 165 27.19 -10.32 42.04
CA GLU A 165 26.42 -10.52 43.26
C GLU A 165 26.86 -11.79 43.99
N ARG A 166 27.03 -12.91 43.30
CA ARG A 166 27.54 -14.16 43.90
C ARG A 166 28.91 -13.96 44.57
N ARG A 167 29.79 -13.23 43.92
CA ARG A 167 31.11 -12.90 44.44
C ARG A 167 31.04 -12.03 45.69
N VAL A 168 30.28 -10.94 45.67
CA VAL A 168 30.11 -10.02 46.79
C VAL A 168 29.41 -10.72 47.97
N ASN A 169 28.40 -11.54 47.71
CA ASN A 169 27.73 -12.33 48.74
C ASN A 169 28.69 -13.32 49.42
N ALA A 170 29.59 -13.96 48.67
CA ALA A 170 30.61 -14.83 49.26
C ALA A 170 31.60 -14.03 50.11
N LEU A 171 31.99 -12.82 49.76
CA LEU A 171 32.80 -11.93 50.56
C LEU A 171 32.09 -11.49 51.85
N PHE A 172 30.80 -11.15 51.75
CA PHE A 172 29.99 -10.74 52.89
C PHE A 172 29.84 -11.87 53.92
N VAL A 173 29.50 -13.09 53.48
CA VAL A 173 29.41 -14.27 54.36
C VAL A 173 30.71 -14.54 55.09
N ASN A 174 31.87 -14.23 54.51
CA ASN A 174 33.19 -14.37 55.11
C ASN A 174 33.64 -13.11 55.88
N GLY A 175 32.76 -12.11 56.09
CA GLY A 175 33.06 -10.88 56.83
C GLY A 175 34.07 -9.95 56.15
N LYS A 176 34.24 -10.05 54.80
CA LYS A 176 35.24 -9.31 54.00
C LYS A 176 34.67 -8.11 53.23
N CYS A 177 33.36 -7.88 53.29
CA CYS A 177 32.73 -6.66 52.73
C CYS A 177 31.57 -6.21 53.60
N ALA A 178 31.13 -4.96 53.43
CA ALA A 178 30.02 -4.35 54.16
C ALA A 178 28.67 -4.78 53.59
N GLU A 179 27.58 -4.76 54.41
CA GLU A 179 26.23 -5.04 54.00
C GLU A 179 25.73 -4.02 52.94
N THR A 180 26.22 -2.78 52.98
CA THR A 180 25.93 -1.73 51.97
C THR A 180 26.39 -2.16 50.59
N GLU A 181 27.55 -2.78 50.44
CA GLU A 181 28.07 -3.25 49.18
C GLU A 181 27.22 -4.40 48.59
N LEU A 182 26.76 -5.30 49.47
CA LEU A 182 25.83 -6.35 49.07
C LEU A 182 24.44 -5.77 48.63
N ALA A 183 23.97 -4.76 49.35
CA ALA A 183 22.70 -4.09 48.99
C ALA A 183 22.79 -3.34 47.63
N GLU A 184 23.89 -2.65 47.36
CA GLU A 184 24.17 -1.96 46.10
C GLU A 184 24.23 -2.91 44.89
N ILE A 185 24.92 -4.06 45.04
CA ILE A 185 24.98 -5.01 43.93
C ILE A 185 23.64 -5.68 43.68
N ARG A 186 22.83 -5.97 44.71
CA ARG A 186 21.47 -6.47 44.55
C ARG A 186 20.56 -5.47 43.86
N ALA A 187 20.68 -4.19 44.18
CA ALA A 187 19.94 -3.12 43.45
C ALA A 187 20.36 -3.07 41.98
N THR A 188 21.65 -3.24 41.67
CA THR A 188 22.19 -3.32 40.32
C THR A 188 21.62 -4.52 39.55
N VAL A 189 21.58 -5.71 40.15
CA VAL A 189 21.01 -6.92 39.55
C VAL A 189 19.53 -6.69 39.20
N ALA A 190 18.74 -6.15 40.15
CA ALA A 190 17.33 -5.86 39.93
C ALA A 190 17.10 -4.85 38.76
N SER A 191 17.96 -3.83 38.67
CA SER A 191 17.93 -2.85 37.55
C SER A 191 18.30 -3.49 36.22
N ASP A 192 19.31 -4.35 36.17
CA ASP A 192 19.71 -5.04 34.94
C ASP A 192 18.65 -6.08 34.49
N GLU A 193 17.98 -6.77 35.42
CA GLU A 193 16.86 -7.67 35.16
C GLU A 193 15.64 -6.90 34.61
N LEU A 194 15.36 -5.72 35.15
CA LEU A 194 14.32 -4.84 34.62
C LEU A 194 14.66 -4.44 33.17
N SER A 195 15.89 -4.03 32.91
CA SER A 195 16.36 -3.68 31.57
C SER A 195 16.26 -4.87 30.60
N LEU A 196 16.61 -6.07 31.03
CA LEU A 196 16.45 -7.30 30.24
C LEU A 196 15.00 -7.57 29.90
N THR A 197 14.09 -7.41 30.86
CA THR A 197 12.65 -7.59 30.63
C THR A 197 12.09 -6.57 29.64
N GLN A 198 12.51 -5.31 29.76
CA GLN A 198 12.12 -4.25 28.82
C GLN A 198 12.62 -4.53 27.41
N GLN A 199 13.87 -5.01 27.29
CA GLN A 199 14.47 -5.33 25.99
C GLN A 199 13.81 -6.57 25.34
N GLN A 200 13.46 -7.58 26.15
CA GLN A 200 12.68 -8.73 25.67
C GLN A 200 11.34 -8.29 25.11
N ASN A 201 10.64 -7.38 25.79
CA ASN A 201 9.38 -6.83 25.30
C ASN A 201 9.57 -6.03 23.99
N SER A 202 10.62 -5.19 23.90
CA SER A 202 10.93 -4.43 22.69
C SER A 202 11.19 -5.34 21.48
N TYR A 203 11.95 -6.41 21.68
CA TYR A 203 12.20 -7.43 20.65
C TYR A 203 10.90 -8.11 20.20
N THR A 204 10.04 -8.49 21.14
CA THR A 204 8.74 -9.11 20.84
C THR A 204 7.83 -8.17 20.05
N LEU A 205 7.79 -6.88 20.40
CA LEU A 205 7.02 -5.87 19.67
C LEU A 205 7.58 -5.61 18.26
N ALA A 206 8.90 -5.62 18.10
CA ALA A 206 9.51 -5.50 16.79
C ALA A 206 9.15 -6.70 15.88
N LEU A 207 9.23 -7.93 16.42
CA LEU A 207 8.77 -9.14 15.73
C LEU A 207 7.28 -9.05 15.34
N LEU A 208 6.43 -8.60 16.27
CA LEU A 208 5.00 -8.43 16.00
C LEU A 208 4.77 -7.43 14.86
N THR A 209 5.50 -6.32 14.84
CA THR A 209 5.39 -5.32 13.78
C THR A 209 5.77 -5.89 12.42
N LEU A 210 6.88 -6.64 12.35
CA LEU A 210 7.31 -7.30 11.11
C LEU A 210 6.29 -8.36 10.65
N THR A 211 5.87 -9.23 11.54
CA THR A 211 4.91 -10.30 11.19
C THR A 211 3.54 -9.77 10.77
N GLN A 212 3.10 -8.62 11.31
CA GLN A 212 1.90 -7.92 10.85
C GLN A 212 2.05 -7.38 9.42
N LEU A 213 3.21 -6.83 9.06
CA LEU A 213 3.46 -6.40 7.68
C LEU A 213 3.44 -7.57 6.69
N LEU A 214 3.86 -8.76 7.17
CA LEU A 214 3.83 -10.02 6.41
C LEU A 214 2.45 -10.69 6.42
N GLU A 215 1.45 -10.16 7.14
CA GLU A 215 0.12 -10.78 7.34
C GLU A 215 0.20 -12.18 7.99
N LEU A 216 1.22 -12.42 8.81
CA LEU A 216 1.34 -13.68 9.55
C LEU A 216 0.49 -13.62 10.83
N PRO A 217 -0.17 -14.72 11.22
CA PRO A 217 -1.12 -14.72 12.34
C PRO A 217 -0.44 -14.57 13.71
N THR A 218 0.80 -14.99 13.86
CA THR A 218 1.56 -14.98 15.12
C THR A 218 3.06 -14.81 14.86
N PRO A 219 3.80 -14.15 15.75
CA PRO A 219 5.26 -14.09 15.68
C PRO A 219 5.96 -15.36 16.19
N ASP A 220 5.21 -16.34 16.72
CA ASP A 220 5.78 -17.53 17.35
C ASP A 220 6.54 -18.39 16.34
N GLY A 221 7.79 -18.71 16.65
CA GLY A 221 8.65 -19.50 15.80
C GLY A 221 9.24 -18.74 14.59
N PHE A 222 8.97 -17.43 14.45
CA PHE A 222 9.52 -16.62 13.38
C PHE A 222 10.98 -16.24 13.70
N VAL A 223 11.91 -16.67 12.85
CA VAL A 223 13.34 -16.40 12.99
C VAL A 223 13.86 -15.75 11.74
N ILE A 224 14.66 -14.70 11.90
CA ILE A 224 15.25 -13.94 10.80
C ILE A 224 16.75 -14.19 10.68
N ALA A 225 17.27 -14.16 9.45
CA ALA A 225 18.69 -14.23 9.14
C ALA A 225 19.37 -12.89 9.47
N SER A 226 20.63 -12.97 9.94
CA SER A 226 21.45 -11.77 10.12
C SER A 226 22.16 -11.43 8.81
N PRO A 227 22.06 -10.19 8.28
CA PRO A 227 22.77 -9.78 7.08
C PRO A 227 24.28 -9.65 7.33
N GLU A 228 25.05 -9.66 6.25
CA GLU A 228 26.48 -9.34 6.32
C GLU A 228 26.69 -7.89 6.79
N VAL A 229 27.69 -7.71 7.64
CA VAL A 229 28.07 -6.40 8.16
C VAL A 229 28.81 -5.62 7.06
N VAL A 230 28.32 -4.44 6.73
CA VAL A 230 28.95 -3.54 5.77
C VAL A 230 29.99 -2.67 6.48
N ASP A 231 31.18 -2.55 5.89
CA ASP A 231 32.24 -1.68 6.41
C ASP A 231 31.91 -0.21 6.11
N PRO A 232 31.68 0.64 7.13
CA PRO A 232 31.34 2.04 6.93
C PRO A 232 32.52 2.89 6.41
N GLU A 233 33.76 2.51 6.65
CA GLU A 233 34.94 3.29 6.26
C GLU A 233 35.21 3.24 4.76
N HIS A 234 34.89 2.11 4.11
CA HIS A 234 35.11 1.91 2.68
C HIS A 234 33.88 2.15 1.80
N THR A 235 32.75 2.56 2.40
CA THR A 235 31.52 2.81 1.65
C THR A 235 31.48 4.23 1.09
N VAL A 236 31.42 4.34 -0.25
CA VAL A 236 31.23 5.61 -0.94
C VAL A 236 29.75 5.83 -1.22
N LEU A 237 29.19 6.92 -0.70
CA LEU A 237 27.81 7.34 -0.98
C LEU A 237 27.74 8.08 -2.30
N ALA A 238 26.76 7.74 -3.16
CA ALA A 238 26.55 8.41 -4.42
C ALA A 238 26.01 9.84 -4.19
N ASP A 239 26.41 10.77 -5.07
CA ASP A 239 25.96 12.16 -5.00
C ASP A 239 24.43 12.27 -5.18
N PRO A 240 23.73 13.09 -4.39
CA PRO A 240 22.26 13.18 -4.43
C PRO A 240 21.72 13.69 -5.77
N GLU A 241 22.47 14.52 -6.51
CA GLU A 241 22.05 14.98 -7.84
C GLU A 241 22.08 13.84 -8.86
N GLN A 242 23.11 13.00 -8.81
CA GLN A 242 23.21 11.82 -9.66
C GLN A 242 22.09 10.81 -9.32
N VAL A 243 21.87 10.54 -8.02
CA VAL A 243 20.79 9.65 -7.55
C VAL A 243 19.43 10.16 -8.02
N TYR A 244 19.18 11.46 -7.94
CA TYR A 244 17.94 12.05 -8.43
C TYR A 244 17.76 11.90 -9.94
N ALA A 245 18.80 12.15 -10.72
CA ALA A 245 18.74 11.99 -12.18
C ALA A 245 18.42 10.55 -12.60
N GLU A 246 18.99 9.55 -11.91
CA GLU A 246 18.67 8.14 -12.10
C GLU A 246 17.23 7.82 -11.64
N ALA A 247 16.82 8.30 -10.45
CA ALA A 247 15.53 8.04 -9.85
C ALA A 247 14.35 8.58 -10.68
N VAL A 248 14.46 9.77 -11.25
CA VAL A 248 13.39 10.37 -12.07
C VAL A 248 13.01 9.47 -13.25
N MET A 249 13.97 8.70 -13.79
CA MET A 249 13.73 7.84 -14.94
C MET A 249 13.05 6.51 -14.60
N ILE A 250 13.14 6.06 -13.34
CA ILE A 250 12.73 4.72 -12.94
C ILE A 250 11.61 4.71 -11.88
N LYS A 251 11.41 5.82 -11.13
CA LYS A 251 10.48 5.80 -10.00
C LYS A 251 9.01 5.86 -10.45
N PRO A 252 8.20 4.87 -10.04
CA PRO A 252 6.81 4.73 -10.49
C PRO A 252 5.95 5.96 -10.17
N GLN A 253 6.22 6.68 -9.08
CA GLN A 253 5.45 7.87 -8.70
C GLN A 253 5.54 8.98 -9.75
N ILE A 254 6.70 9.19 -10.36
CA ILE A 254 6.88 10.18 -11.45
C ILE A 254 6.17 9.71 -12.72
N GLU A 255 6.32 8.43 -13.04
CA GLU A 255 5.67 7.85 -14.21
C GLU A 255 4.14 7.91 -14.09
N ALA A 256 3.57 7.58 -12.93
CA ALA A 256 2.12 7.66 -12.68
C ALA A 256 1.59 9.09 -12.90
N GLU A 257 2.27 10.12 -12.37
CA GLU A 257 1.84 11.51 -12.56
C GLU A 257 1.97 11.97 -14.02
N ASN A 258 2.99 11.54 -14.77
CA ASN A 258 3.11 11.78 -16.20
C ASN A 258 1.94 11.14 -17.00
N ILE A 259 1.54 9.92 -16.63
CA ILE A 259 0.41 9.24 -17.26
C ILE A 259 -0.91 9.97 -16.94
N ARG A 260 -1.10 10.43 -15.71
CA ARG A 260 -2.26 11.23 -15.29
C ARG A 260 -2.34 12.56 -16.04
N LEU A 261 -1.19 13.20 -16.28
CA LEU A 261 -1.12 14.41 -17.08
C LEU A 261 -1.58 14.16 -18.53
N GLN A 262 -1.20 13.05 -19.14
CA GLN A 262 -1.68 12.64 -20.45
C GLN A 262 -3.19 12.34 -20.45
N SER A 263 -3.72 11.74 -19.37
CA SER A 263 -5.17 11.52 -19.21
C SER A 263 -5.93 12.84 -19.10
N ALA A 264 -5.41 13.80 -18.34
CA ALA A 264 -5.99 15.15 -18.23
C ALA A 264 -6.00 15.88 -19.59
N GLU A 265 -4.99 15.70 -20.44
CA GLU A 265 -4.99 16.22 -21.83
C GLU A 265 -6.14 15.59 -22.65
N ARG A 266 -6.39 14.27 -22.52
CA ARG A 266 -7.53 13.61 -23.16
C ARG A 266 -8.87 14.16 -22.67
N ASN A 267 -8.97 14.51 -21.39
CA ASN A 267 -10.19 15.12 -20.84
C ASN A 267 -10.50 16.50 -21.46
N ILE A 268 -9.48 17.28 -21.85
CA ILE A 268 -9.70 18.50 -22.65
C ILE A 268 -10.34 18.15 -23.99
N ARG A 269 -9.88 17.10 -24.70
CA ARG A 269 -10.43 16.65 -25.97
C ARG A 269 -11.88 16.13 -25.81
N ILE A 270 -12.15 15.45 -24.69
CA ILE A 270 -13.52 15.02 -24.35
C ILE A 270 -14.44 16.22 -24.16
N ALA A 271 -14.01 17.24 -23.43
CA ALA A 271 -14.80 18.47 -23.27
C ALA A 271 -15.01 19.21 -24.60
N GLN A 272 -14.00 19.28 -25.46
CA GLN A 272 -14.06 19.88 -26.79
C GLN A 272 -15.06 19.16 -27.71
N SER A 273 -15.33 17.86 -27.48
CA SER A 273 -16.31 17.09 -28.28
C SER A 273 -17.70 17.67 -28.21
N GLY A 274 -18.03 18.46 -27.18
CA GLY A 274 -19.30 19.18 -27.07
C GLY A 274 -19.52 20.29 -28.09
N TYR A 275 -18.51 20.68 -28.87
CA TYR A 275 -18.66 21.61 -30.01
C TYR A 275 -19.06 20.91 -31.32
N TYR A 276 -18.88 19.59 -31.40
CA TYR A 276 -19.09 18.84 -32.63
C TYR A 276 -20.49 18.25 -32.72
N PRO A 277 -21.02 18.01 -33.94
CA PRO A 277 -22.26 17.29 -34.14
C PRO A 277 -22.24 15.89 -33.53
N LYS A 278 -23.42 15.38 -33.15
CA LYS A 278 -23.62 14.00 -32.69
C LYS A 278 -24.61 13.32 -33.65
N LEU A 279 -24.27 12.10 -34.06
CA LEU A 279 -25.08 11.26 -34.90
C LEU A 279 -25.42 9.97 -34.16
N SER A 280 -26.70 9.65 -34.01
CA SER A 280 -27.18 8.40 -33.43
C SER A 280 -28.13 7.67 -34.36
N LEU A 281 -28.10 6.36 -34.32
CA LEU A 281 -29.00 5.45 -35.01
C LEU A 281 -29.93 4.81 -33.95
N GLY A 282 -31.21 5.09 -34.09
CA GLY A 282 -32.26 4.45 -33.28
C GLY A 282 -33.04 3.43 -34.08
N THR A 283 -33.43 2.33 -33.46
CA THR A 283 -34.38 1.37 -34.01
C THR A 283 -35.35 0.96 -32.91
N GLY A 284 -36.61 0.73 -33.31
CA GLY A 284 -37.63 0.35 -32.35
C GLY A 284 -38.72 -0.53 -32.96
N ILE A 285 -39.28 -1.37 -32.13
CA ILE A 285 -40.48 -2.15 -32.39
C ILE A 285 -41.42 -1.88 -31.23
N GLY A 286 -42.62 -1.37 -31.54
CA GLY A 286 -43.64 -1.06 -30.54
C GLY A 286 -45.01 -1.46 -30.96
N THR A 287 -45.88 -1.62 -30.00
CA THR A 287 -47.31 -1.81 -30.22
C THR A 287 -48.09 -1.22 -29.05
N SER A 288 -49.36 -0.89 -29.28
CA SER A 288 -50.19 -0.29 -28.25
C SER A 288 -51.64 -0.74 -28.33
N TYR A 289 -52.26 -0.77 -27.17
CA TYR A 289 -53.69 -0.90 -27.00
C TYR A 289 -54.26 0.42 -26.51
N TYR A 290 -55.30 0.91 -27.19
CA TYR A 290 -55.99 2.14 -26.84
C TYR A 290 -57.50 1.89 -26.71
N LYS A 291 -58.11 2.33 -25.61
CA LYS A 291 -59.54 2.25 -25.36
C LYS A 291 -60.02 3.59 -24.82
N THR A 292 -61.20 4.02 -25.29
CA THR A 292 -61.92 5.21 -24.81
C THR A 292 -63.22 4.78 -24.18
N SER A 293 -63.82 5.60 -23.31
CA SER A 293 -65.13 5.31 -22.68
C SER A 293 -66.30 5.61 -23.57
N ASP A 294 -66.14 6.36 -24.66
CA ASP A 294 -67.15 6.84 -25.56
C ASP A 294 -67.36 5.94 -26.79
N ARG A 295 -66.54 4.89 -26.97
CA ARG A 295 -66.58 3.98 -28.10
C ARG A 295 -66.12 2.57 -27.76
N GLU A 296 -66.70 1.57 -28.43
CA GLU A 296 -66.12 0.19 -28.34
C GLU A 296 -64.78 0.12 -29.03
N ALA A 297 -63.80 -0.39 -28.29
CA ALA A 297 -62.48 -0.62 -28.82
C ALA A 297 -62.36 -2.04 -29.39
N ALA A 298 -61.58 -2.20 -30.46
CA ALA A 298 -61.19 -3.53 -30.93
C ALA A 298 -60.51 -4.32 -29.80
N SER A 299 -60.59 -5.63 -29.87
CA SER A 299 -60.02 -6.50 -28.84
C SER A 299 -58.52 -6.23 -28.63
N PHE A 300 -58.06 -6.45 -27.43
CA PHE A 300 -56.62 -6.25 -27.07
C PHE A 300 -55.69 -6.97 -28.06
N GLY A 301 -55.97 -8.24 -28.39
CA GLY A 301 -55.13 -9.03 -29.29
C GLY A 301 -55.08 -8.49 -30.72
N ASN A 302 -56.24 -8.00 -31.23
CA ASN A 302 -56.30 -7.40 -32.56
C ASN A 302 -55.49 -6.08 -32.59
N GLN A 303 -55.69 -5.20 -31.64
CA GLN A 303 -54.91 -3.95 -31.58
C GLN A 303 -53.41 -4.20 -31.42
N MET A 304 -52.99 -5.15 -30.58
CA MET A 304 -51.58 -5.51 -30.44
C MET A 304 -50.94 -5.94 -31.75
N ARG A 305 -51.65 -6.70 -32.57
CA ARG A 305 -51.19 -7.14 -33.90
C ARG A 305 -51.20 -6.00 -34.93
N ASP A 306 -52.30 -5.26 -34.96
CA ASP A 306 -52.57 -4.27 -36.03
C ASP A 306 -51.80 -2.95 -35.79
N ASN A 307 -51.50 -2.62 -34.53
CA ASN A 307 -50.71 -1.46 -34.13
C ASN A 307 -49.21 -1.72 -34.12
N LEU A 308 -48.73 -2.89 -34.54
CA LEU A 308 -47.31 -3.21 -34.56
C LEU A 308 -46.56 -2.24 -35.48
N ASN A 309 -45.69 -1.44 -34.87
CA ASN A 309 -44.89 -0.44 -35.58
C ASN A 309 -43.40 -0.80 -35.49
N LYS A 310 -42.68 -0.63 -36.57
CA LYS A 310 -41.22 -0.79 -36.67
C LYS A 310 -40.65 0.54 -37.17
N SER A 311 -39.63 1.04 -36.47
CA SER A 311 -39.00 2.30 -36.82
C SER A 311 -37.48 2.18 -36.88
N ILE A 312 -36.89 2.89 -37.83
CA ILE A 312 -35.44 3.15 -37.88
C ILE A 312 -35.30 4.65 -38.02
N SER A 313 -34.51 5.26 -37.19
CA SER A 313 -34.28 6.70 -37.16
C SER A 313 -32.78 7.02 -37.13
N LEU A 314 -32.36 7.98 -37.90
CA LEU A 314 -31.03 8.58 -37.86
C LEU A 314 -31.20 10.02 -37.37
N SER A 315 -30.58 10.30 -36.18
CA SER A 315 -30.72 11.62 -35.56
C SER A 315 -29.37 12.33 -35.58
N LEU A 316 -29.32 13.52 -36.17
CA LEU A 316 -28.18 14.43 -36.16
C LEU A 316 -28.50 15.62 -35.25
N SER A 317 -27.71 15.77 -34.17
CA SER A 317 -27.81 16.91 -33.26
C SER A 317 -26.58 17.80 -33.40
N VAL A 318 -26.82 19.07 -33.77
CA VAL A 318 -25.77 20.09 -33.97
C VAL A 318 -25.93 21.16 -32.88
N PRO A 319 -25.00 21.30 -31.94
CA PRO A 319 -25.09 22.33 -30.91
C PRO A 319 -24.73 23.70 -31.50
N ILE A 320 -25.69 24.60 -31.65
CA ILE A 320 -25.46 25.97 -32.16
C ILE A 320 -25.13 26.91 -31.00
N PHE A 321 -25.92 26.88 -29.94
CA PHE A 321 -25.72 27.69 -28.74
C PHE A 321 -26.24 26.94 -27.52
N ASN A 322 -25.32 26.69 -26.55
CA ASN A 322 -25.62 25.95 -25.34
C ASN A 322 -25.33 26.75 -24.06
N ARG A 323 -25.57 28.06 -24.10
CA ARG A 323 -25.36 28.99 -22.97
C ARG A 323 -23.93 28.91 -22.43
N PHE A 324 -22.92 28.81 -23.30
CA PHE A 324 -21.50 28.68 -22.99
C PHE A 324 -21.11 27.44 -22.18
N SER A 325 -21.98 26.45 -22.00
CA SER A 325 -21.72 25.25 -21.22
C SER A 325 -20.44 24.52 -21.68
N THR A 326 -20.33 24.25 -23.01
CA THR A 326 -19.13 23.58 -23.56
C THR A 326 -17.85 24.43 -23.36
N ARG A 327 -17.94 25.75 -23.55
CA ARG A 327 -16.83 26.66 -23.32
C ARG A 327 -16.31 26.56 -21.86
N ASN A 328 -17.23 26.57 -20.90
CA ASN A 328 -16.90 26.48 -19.50
C ASN A 328 -16.34 25.10 -19.11
N GLN A 329 -16.86 24.00 -19.70
CA GLN A 329 -16.33 22.66 -19.53
C GLN A 329 -14.89 22.55 -20.07
N VAL A 330 -14.60 23.13 -21.24
CA VAL A 330 -13.22 23.16 -21.80
C VAL A 330 -12.29 23.98 -20.92
N SER A 331 -12.76 25.14 -20.40
CA SER A 331 -11.97 25.97 -19.49
C SER A 331 -11.68 25.22 -18.18
N SER A 332 -12.66 24.53 -17.61
CA SER A 332 -12.50 23.70 -16.42
C SER A 332 -11.50 22.55 -16.67
N ALA A 333 -11.60 21.85 -17.79
CA ALA A 333 -10.67 20.78 -18.13
C ALA A 333 -9.24 21.29 -18.33
N ARG A 334 -9.04 22.50 -18.85
CA ARG A 334 -7.73 23.14 -18.94
C ARG A 334 -7.15 23.49 -17.57
N LEU A 335 -7.97 23.98 -16.65
CA LEU A 335 -7.53 24.22 -15.27
C LEU A 335 -7.15 22.93 -14.56
N GLN A 336 -7.90 21.84 -14.76
CA GLN A 336 -7.57 20.52 -14.23
C GLN A 336 -6.23 19.99 -14.81
N TYR A 337 -5.99 20.19 -16.12
CA TYR A 337 -4.70 19.87 -16.72
C TYR A 337 -3.54 20.68 -16.10
N HIS A 338 -3.75 21.98 -15.90
CA HIS A 338 -2.75 22.83 -15.24
C HIS A 338 -2.50 22.40 -13.79
N ASN A 339 -3.55 22.08 -13.04
CA ASN A 339 -3.38 21.53 -11.69
C ASN A 339 -2.58 20.22 -11.71
N GLN A 340 -2.80 19.36 -12.70
CA GLN A 340 -2.03 18.12 -12.84
C GLN A 340 -0.56 18.37 -13.19
N GLN A 341 -0.25 19.44 -13.95
CA GLN A 341 1.14 19.88 -14.16
C GLN A 341 1.80 20.29 -12.84
N LEU A 342 1.12 21.10 -12.04
CA LEU A 342 1.63 21.51 -10.73
C LEU A 342 1.82 20.30 -9.78
N GLN A 343 0.93 19.31 -9.84
CA GLN A 343 1.06 18.07 -9.07
C GLN A 343 2.29 17.27 -9.48
N LEU A 344 2.57 17.18 -10.78
CA LEU A 344 3.79 16.55 -11.30
C LEU A 344 5.05 17.30 -10.79
N ASP A 345 5.05 18.63 -10.88
CA ASP A 345 6.16 19.45 -10.37
C ASP A 345 6.36 19.29 -8.86
N GLU A 346 5.26 19.18 -8.09
CA GLU A 346 5.31 18.91 -6.65
C GLU A 346 5.91 17.54 -6.37
N THR A 347 5.52 16.51 -7.12
CA THR A 347 6.07 15.15 -6.99
C THR A 347 7.56 15.10 -7.31
N HIS A 348 8.02 15.82 -8.33
CA HIS A 348 9.45 15.99 -8.62
C HIS A 348 10.21 16.62 -7.46
N LYS A 349 9.68 17.72 -6.89
CA LYS A 349 10.30 18.40 -5.74
C LYS A 349 10.30 17.52 -4.49
N ALA A 350 9.22 16.77 -4.25
CA ALA A 350 9.13 15.83 -3.13
C ALA A 350 10.20 14.72 -3.26
N LEU A 351 10.32 14.08 -4.42
CA LEU A 351 11.33 13.07 -4.67
C LEU A 351 12.76 13.63 -4.50
N TYR A 352 13.03 14.81 -5.01
CA TYR A 352 14.34 15.46 -4.83
C TYR A 352 14.66 15.69 -3.35
N LYS A 353 13.69 16.22 -2.60
CA LYS A 353 13.82 16.41 -1.15
C LYS A 353 14.05 15.09 -0.40
N GLU A 354 13.30 14.05 -0.73
CA GLU A 354 13.46 12.72 -0.13
C GLU A 354 14.85 12.16 -0.36
N ILE A 355 15.39 12.27 -1.58
CA ILE A 355 16.73 11.80 -1.93
C ILE A 355 17.81 12.61 -1.20
N GLN A 356 17.67 13.95 -1.14
CA GLN A 356 18.58 14.78 -0.36
C GLN A 356 18.57 14.40 1.13
N GLN A 357 17.39 14.20 1.70
CA GLN A 357 17.26 13.75 3.09
C GLN A 357 17.88 12.37 3.30
N ALA A 358 17.66 11.43 2.36
CA ALA A 358 18.26 10.10 2.42
C ALA A 358 19.79 10.18 2.40
N TYR A 359 20.36 11.01 1.53
CA TYR A 359 21.81 11.23 1.43
C TYR A 359 22.41 11.80 2.71
N TYR A 360 21.86 12.92 3.21
CA TYR A 360 22.40 13.54 4.42
C TYR A 360 22.23 12.65 5.66
N ASN A 361 21.13 11.92 5.74
CA ASN A 361 20.91 10.93 6.80
C ASN A 361 21.92 9.77 6.69
N ALA A 362 22.22 9.28 5.50
CA ALA A 362 23.23 8.24 5.28
C ALA A 362 24.64 8.73 5.63
N LEU A 363 24.99 9.96 5.24
CA LEU A 363 26.28 10.57 5.56
C LEU A 363 26.46 10.79 7.09
N ALA A 364 25.40 11.25 7.75
CA ALA A 364 25.42 11.41 9.21
C ALA A 364 25.55 10.04 9.92
N ALA A 365 24.77 9.04 9.47
CA ALA A 365 24.80 7.69 10.02
C ALA A 365 26.19 7.03 9.81
N GLN A 366 26.84 7.24 8.67
CA GLN A 366 28.20 6.75 8.39
C GLN A 366 29.20 7.30 9.42
N LYS A 367 29.23 8.62 9.61
CA LYS A 367 30.11 9.28 10.57
C LYS A 367 29.83 8.83 12.00
N GLN A 368 28.54 8.69 12.35
CA GLN A 368 28.13 8.20 13.67
C GLN A 368 28.56 6.75 13.89
N CYS A 369 28.48 5.89 12.87
CA CYS A 369 28.90 4.51 12.94
C CYS A 369 30.41 4.42 13.22
N ILE A 370 31.25 5.14 12.48
CA ILE A 370 32.71 5.18 12.68
C ILE A 370 33.05 5.68 14.07
N SER A 371 32.46 6.81 14.51
CA SER A 371 32.77 7.38 15.84
C SER A 371 32.31 6.49 16.99
N SER A 372 31.14 5.84 16.85
CA SER A 372 30.62 4.94 17.90
C SER A 372 31.45 3.64 18.02
N GLN A 373 31.97 3.14 16.91
CA GLN A 373 32.90 2.00 16.92
C GLN A 373 34.21 2.33 17.65
N GLN A 374 34.77 3.51 17.41
CA GLN A 374 35.96 3.97 18.15
C GLN A 374 35.67 4.15 19.64
N ALA A 375 34.50 4.72 19.99
CA ALA A 375 34.08 4.90 21.38
C ALA A 375 33.89 3.55 22.12
N GLU A 376 33.27 2.56 21.44
CA GLU A 376 33.12 1.22 22.02
C GLU A 376 34.50 0.56 22.26
N THR A 377 35.39 0.63 21.28
CA THR A 377 36.75 0.07 21.41
C THR A 377 37.50 0.68 22.61
N ALA A 378 37.45 2.00 22.76
CA ALA A 378 38.07 2.69 23.89
C ALA A 378 37.40 2.32 25.23
N SER A 379 36.06 2.27 25.27
CA SER A 379 35.32 1.89 26.49
C SER A 379 35.56 0.43 26.89
N SER A 380 35.69 -0.47 25.92
CA SER A 380 36.00 -1.89 26.15
C SER A 380 37.41 -2.06 26.77
N MET A 381 38.40 -1.34 26.24
CA MET A 381 39.74 -1.34 26.81
C MET A 381 39.76 -0.78 28.24
N ALA A 382 39.06 0.33 28.48
CA ALA A 382 38.94 0.94 29.79
C ALA A 382 38.28 -0.01 30.80
N PHE A 383 37.17 -0.66 30.41
CA PHE A 383 36.48 -1.62 31.26
C PHE A 383 37.35 -2.84 31.58
N ALA A 384 38.05 -3.43 30.60
CA ALA A 384 38.94 -4.55 30.81
C ALA A 384 40.11 -4.23 31.83
N LEU A 385 40.60 -2.99 31.82
CA LEU A 385 41.57 -2.52 32.78
C LEU A 385 40.93 -2.29 34.16
N MET A 386 39.72 -1.74 34.20
CA MET A 386 38.98 -1.52 35.45
C MET A 386 38.63 -2.86 36.14
N GLU A 387 38.20 -3.85 35.37
CA GLU A 387 37.91 -5.20 35.86
C GLU A 387 39.13 -5.81 36.58
N LYS A 388 40.32 -5.69 35.98
CA LYS A 388 41.57 -6.15 36.60
C LYS A 388 41.90 -5.38 37.88
N LYS A 389 41.69 -4.04 37.91
CA LYS A 389 41.89 -3.21 39.10
C LYS A 389 40.92 -3.60 40.21
N TYR A 390 39.68 -3.77 39.92
CA TYR A 390 38.63 -4.15 40.86
C TYR A 390 38.88 -5.57 41.41
N ALA A 391 39.27 -6.51 40.56
CA ALA A 391 39.67 -7.88 41.01
C ALA A 391 40.89 -7.88 41.95
N ALA A 392 41.82 -6.93 41.79
CA ALA A 392 42.99 -6.75 42.65
C ALA A 392 42.70 -5.89 43.90
N GLY A 393 41.46 -5.47 44.15
CA GLY A 393 41.08 -4.61 45.27
C GLY A 393 41.59 -3.17 45.16
N LYS A 394 41.96 -2.72 43.96
CA LYS A 394 42.53 -1.38 43.67
C LYS A 394 41.53 -0.40 43.03
N ALA A 395 40.28 -0.76 42.98
CA ALA A 395 39.15 0.09 42.51
C ALA A 395 37.91 -0.14 43.38
N THR A 396 37.07 0.87 43.48
CA THR A 396 35.80 0.81 44.21
C THR A 396 34.71 0.13 43.37
N ALA A 397 33.65 -0.35 44.03
CA ALA A 397 32.46 -0.89 43.33
C ALA A 397 31.80 0.16 42.42
N THR A 398 31.77 1.43 42.84
CA THR A 398 31.22 2.55 42.07
C THR A 398 32.01 2.77 40.77
N GLU A 399 33.37 2.84 40.84
CA GLU A 399 34.22 3.02 39.65
C GLU A 399 34.04 1.85 38.66
N TYR A 400 33.93 0.62 39.17
CA TYR A 400 33.64 -0.54 38.33
C TYR A 400 32.30 -0.43 37.66
N GLN A 401 31.23 -0.05 38.38
CA GLN A 401 29.90 0.09 37.84
C GLN A 401 29.77 1.24 36.82
N GLU A 402 30.45 2.36 37.05
CA GLU A 402 30.54 3.46 36.09
C GLU A 402 31.19 3.03 34.78
N SER A 403 32.32 2.34 34.86
CA SER A 403 33.03 1.83 33.68
C SER A 403 32.23 0.77 32.92
N LYS A 404 31.50 -0.11 33.62
CA LYS A 404 30.58 -1.09 33.08
C LYS A 404 29.42 -0.42 32.33
N THR A 405 28.83 0.61 32.95
CA THR A 405 27.73 1.37 32.33
C THR A 405 28.19 2.15 31.10
N ALA A 406 29.42 2.70 31.13
CA ALA A 406 30.02 3.37 29.99
C ALA A 406 30.19 2.42 28.79
N LEU A 407 30.71 1.20 29.04
CA LEU A 407 30.81 0.18 27.99
C LEU A 407 29.44 -0.23 27.46
N TYR A 408 28.45 -0.48 28.32
CA TYR A 408 27.10 -0.82 27.91
C TYR A 408 26.50 0.23 26.97
N ARG A 409 26.63 1.51 27.34
CA ARG A 409 26.16 2.65 26.49
C ARG A 409 26.91 2.71 25.17
N ALA A 410 28.22 2.53 25.16
CA ALA A 410 29.04 2.56 23.96
C ALA A 410 28.68 1.42 23.01
N THR A 411 28.47 0.20 23.49
CA THR A 411 28.01 -0.96 22.71
C THR A 411 26.62 -0.73 22.12
N THR A 412 25.67 -0.24 22.92
CA THR A 412 24.32 0.08 22.46
C THR A 412 24.34 1.14 21.35
N ASN A 413 25.11 2.22 21.54
CA ASN A 413 25.25 3.28 20.54
C ASN A 413 25.88 2.78 19.24
N ARG A 414 26.89 1.92 19.33
CA ARG A 414 27.52 1.31 18.14
C ARG A 414 26.51 0.44 17.37
N LEU A 415 25.78 -0.43 18.06
CA LEU A 415 24.75 -1.27 17.41
C LEU A 415 23.70 -0.41 16.71
N GLN A 416 23.18 0.59 17.39
CA GLN A 416 22.21 1.52 16.81
C GLN A 416 22.76 2.24 15.57
N ALA A 417 23.98 2.76 15.66
CA ALA A 417 24.61 3.47 14.56
C ALA A 417 24.87 2.54 13.35
N GLN A 418 25.31 1.31 13.61
CA GLN A 418 25.56 0.29 12.59
C GLN A 418 24.31 -0.07 11.80
N TYR A 419 23.19 -0.43 12.48
CA TYR A 419 21.93 -0.77 11.80
C TYR A 419 21.29 0.45 11.14
N THR A 420 21.41 1.64 11.75
CA THR A 420 20.96 2.88 11.12
C THR A 420 21.73 3.15 9.82
N PHE A 421 23.05 3.00 9.81
CA PHE A 421 23.87 3.20 8.60
C PHE A 421 23.50 2.19 7.50
N LEU A 422 23.40 0.91 7.85
CA LEU A 422 23.00 -0.15 6.91
C LEU A 422 21.65 0.19 6.24
N PHE A 423 20.65 0.59 7.03
CA PHE A 423 19.35 0.97 6.52
C PHE A 423 19.41 2.20 5.60
N ARG A 424 20.10 3.26 6.00
CA ARG A 424 20.21 4.50 5.22
C ARG A 424 20.95 4.29 3.91
N GLN A 425 21.98 3.46 3.90
CA GLN A 425 22.70 3.07 2.69
C GLN A 425 21.79 2.27 1.74
N LYS A 426 21.04 1.31 2.25
CA LYS A 426 20.09 0.52 1.46
C LYS A 426 19.01 1.41 0.83
N ILE A 427 18.44 2.35 1.59
CA ILE A 427 17.47 3.33 1.05
C ILE A 427 18.07 4.13 -0.11
N LEU A 428 19.30 4.64 0.04
CA LEU A 428 19.95 5.44 -1.01
C LEU A 428 20.17 4.61 -2.28
N ASN A 429 20.58 3.35 -2.14
CA ASN A 429 20.72 2.44 -3.27
C ASN A 429 19.37 2.10 -3.92
N PHE A 430 18.32 1.97 -3.13
CA PHE A 430 16.96 1.72 -3.63
C PHE A 430 16.42 2.86 -4.51
N TYR A 431 16.77 4.12 -4.23
CA TYR A 431 16.42 5.24 -5.13
C TYR A 431 17.11 5.15 -6.49
N ARG A 432 18.24 4.44 -6.60
CA ARG A 432 18.95 4.16 -7.83
C ARG A 432 18.47 2.92 -8.58
N GLY A 433 17.45 2.23 -8.07
CA GLY A 433 16.95 0.97 -8.61
C GLY A 433 17.69 -0.28 -8.12
N GLY A 434 18.53 -0.17 -7.09
CA GLY A 434 19.12 -1.32 -6.42
C GLY A 434 18.09 -2.09 -5.59
N GLU A 435 18.36 -3.36 -5.32
CA GLU A 435 17.57 -4.19 -4.42
C GLU A 435 17.81 -3.80 -2.94
N LEU A 436 16.78 -3.99 -2.10
CA LEU A 436 16.82 -3.74 -0.66
C LEU A 436 17.57 -4.81 0.11
#